data_a81fb36bd682a13acb5985b0def76b8a
#
_entry.id   a81fb36bd682a13acb5985b0def76b8a
#
_cell.length_a   1.000
_cell.length_b   1.000
_cell.length_c   1.000
_cell.angle_alpha   90.00
_cell.angle_beta   90.00
_cell.angle_gamma   90.00
#
_symmetry.space_group_name_H-M   'P 1'
#
loop_
_entity.id
_entity.type
_entity.pdbx_description
1 polymer ?
#
loop_
_entity_poly.entity_id
_entity_poly.type
_entity_poly.pdbx_seq_one_letter_code
_entity_poly.pdbx_strand_id
1 'polypeptide(L)'
;MDMTVLGLVCCLATAAAPSGTPVAVPGANFSGWETFAAALDTVNPLRSRLRVPTDTPKARPRVIEVSDWYARRLTIHRYTAYGTIPVFAVQWMAGKKLYDESRAAPAWAKTVHRAGATTLAGMFTVNTVTGLWNWWDSRMVAQGRVLRTVHVLSMLTADAAFTYAGAKLSNEAETDASKRRLHRTVALSAMGLTVVSGTAMKLWNR
;
A
#
# COMPACT_ATOMS: atom_id res chain seq x y z
N MET A 1 -15.10 6.45 24.34
CA MET A 1 -14.80 6.62 22.90
C MET A 1 -14.17 5.33 22.43
N ASP A 2 -14.92 4.64 21.56
CA ASP A 2 -14.80 3.21 21.30
C ASP A 2 -13.47 2.74 20.75
N MET A 3 -12.97 1.64 21.35
CA MET A 3 -11.78 0.87 20.93
C MET A 3 -11.94 0.16 19.55
N THR A 4 -13.05 0.33 18.87
CA THR A 4 -13.40 -0.35 17.62
C THR A 4 -12.63 0.15 16.39
N VAL A 5 -12.14 1.37 16.38
CA VAL A 5 -11.40 1.93 15.23
C VAL A 5 -9.94 1.43 15.19
N LEU A 6 -9.37 1.11 16.36
CA LEU A 6 -7.98 0.60 16.43
C LEU A 6 -7.87 -0.88 16.00
N GLY A 7 -8.96 -1.64 16.10
CA GLY A 7 -9.01 -3.04 15.72
C GLY A 7 -8.94 -3.28 14.20
N LEU A 8 -9.41 -2.34 13.40
CA LEU A 8 -9.48 -2.51 11.94
C LEU A 8 -8.10 -2.38 11.26
N VAL A 9 -7.20 -1.58 11.84
CA VAL A 9 -5.84 -1.40 11.31
C VAL A 9 -4.92 -2.57 11.67
N CYS A 10 -5.15 -3.22 12.82
CA CYS A 10 -4.38 -4.41 13.22
C CYS A 10 -4.78 -5.69 12.47
N CYS A 11 -6.04 -5.83 12.04
CA CYS A 11 -6.50 -7.04 11.35
C CYS A 11 -5.96 -7.21 9.93
N LEU A 12 -5.46 -6.15 9.30
CA LEU A 12 -4.83 -6.24 7.98
C LEU A 12 -3.38 -6.72 8.01
N ALA A 13 -2.74 -6.75 9.20
CA ALA A 13 -1.34 -7.15 9.34
C ALA A 13 -1.13 -8.61 9.78
N THR A 14 -2.19 -9.35 10.12
CA THR A 14 -2.09 -10.72 10.66
C THR A 14 -2.87 -11.78 9.88
N ALA A 15 -3.02 -11.61 8.57
CA ALA A 15 -3.36 -12.73 7.71
C ALA A 15 -2.13 -13.62 7.52
N ALA A 16 -1.77 -14.39 8.55
CA ALA A 16 -0.88 -15.52 8.40
C ALA A 16 -1.54 -16.51 7.45
N ALA A 17 -0.87 -16.85 6.35
CA ALA A 17 -1.29 -17.91 5.46
C ALA A 17 -1.44 -19.20 6.27
N PRO A 18 -2.53 -19.98 6.11
CA PRO A 18 -2.63 -21.27 6.74
C PRO A 18 -1.55 -22.17 6.12
N SER A 19 -0.63 -22.64 6.94
CA SER A 19 0.28 -23.74 6.64
C SER A 19 -0.52 -25.04 6.62
N GLY A 20 -1.28 -25.23 5.53
CA GLY A 20 -1.92 -26.49 5.21
C GLY A 20 -0.90 -27.34 4.47
N THR A 21 -0.37 -28.39 5.13
CA THR A 21 0.28 -29.50 4.46
C THR A 21 -0.65 -30.04 3.38
N PRO A 22 -0.18 -30.24 2.13
CA PRO A 22 -1.01 -30.87 1.11
C PRO A 22 -1.32 -32.29 1.54
N VAL A 23 -2.59 -32.55 1.82
CA VAL A 23 -3.09 -33.93 1.99
C VAL A 23 -3.02 -34.55 0.61
N ALA A 24 -2.10 -35.49 0.41
CA ALA A 24 -2.04 -36.31 -0.76
C ALA A 24 -3.32 -37.17 -0.81
N VAL A 25 -4.21 -36.88 -1.73
CA VAL A 25 -5.33 -37.75 -2.05
C VAL A 25 -4.80 -38.86 -2.95
N PRO A 26 -4.84 -40.17 -2.53
CA PRO A 26 -4.34 -41.24 -3.36
C PRO A 26 -5.31 -41.48 -4.54
N GLY A 27 -4.78 -41.40 -5.76
CA GLY A 27 -5.25 -42.17 -6.88
C GLY A 27 -6.63 -41.84 -7.45
N ALA A 28 -6.84 -40.63 -7.92
CA ALA A 28 -7.83 -40.39 -8.96
C ALA A 28 -7.09 -40.16 -10.29
N ASN A 29 -6.85 -41.29 -11.01
CA ASN A 29 -6.50 -41.23 -12.43
C ASN A 29 -7.71 -40.67 -13.19
N PHE A 30 -7.74 -39.36 -13.37
CA PHE A 30 -8.75 -38.65 -14.16
C PHE A 30 -8.36 -38.71 -15.65
N SER A 31 -8.19 -39.93 -16.23
CA SER A 31 -8.00 -40.13 -17.68
C SER A 31 -9.31 -40.19 -18.46
N GLY A 32 -10.45 -40.07 -17.78
CA GLY A 32 -11.77 -40.20 -18.41
C GLY A 32 -12.27 -38.95 -19.17
N TRP A 33 -11.73 -37.77 -18.92
CA TRP A 33 -12.24 -36.56 -19.56
C TRP A 33 -11.70 -36.40 -21.01
N GLU A 34 -10.49 -36.87 -21.29
CA GLU A 34 -9.92 -36.82 -22.65
C GLU A 34 -10.66 -37.76 -23.62
N THR A 35 -11.07 -38.94 -23.12
CA THR A 35 -11.92 -39.86 -23.88
C THR A 35 -13.32 -39.29 -24.07
N PHE A 36 -13.87 -38.57 -23.10
CA PHE A 36 -15.17 -37.91 -23.24
C PHE A 36 -15.13 -36.73 -24.22
N ALA A 37 -14.06 -35.97 -24.20
CA ALA A 37 -13.85 -34.86 -25.16
C ALA A 37 -13.68 -35.36 -26.58
N ALA A 38 -12.91 -36.45 -26.79
CA ALA A 38 -12.77 -37.11 -28.10
C ALA A 38 -14.08 -37.72 -28.61
N ALA A 39 -14.92 -38.27 -27.72
CA ALA A 39 -16.23 -38.77 -28.06
C ALA A 39 -17.22 -37.68 -28.50
N LEU A 40 -17.13 -36.50 -27.91
CA LEU A 40 -17.96 -35.32 -28.29
C LEU A 40 -17.57 -34.78 -29.68
N ASP A 41 -16.30 -34.85 -30.07
CA ASP A 41 -15.83 -34.41 -31.37
C ASP A 41 -16.28 -35.37 -32.51
N THR A 42 -16.51 -36.64 -32.20
CA THR A 42 -17.01 -37.61 -33.19
C THR A 42 -18.52 -37.55 -33.44
N VAL A 43 -19.30 -36.99 -32.50
CA VAL A 43 -20.77 -36.91 -32.58
C VAL A 43 -21.26 -35.63 -33.27
N ASN A 44 -20.40 -34.63 -33.49
CA ASN A 44 -20.83 -33.39 -34.11
C ASN A 44 -20.05 -33.01 -35.38
N PRO A 45 -20.36 -33.65 -36.54
CA PRO A 45 -19.70 -33.32 -37.82
C PRO A 45 -19.96 -31.89 -38.31
N LEU A 46 -20.91 -31.16 -37.70
CA LEU A 46 -21.16 -29.74 -38.01
C LEU A 46 -20.14 -28.80 -37.39
N ARG A 47 -19.45 -29.21 -36.31
CA ARG A 47 -18.44 -28.37 -35.65
C ARG A 47 -17.16 -28.23 -36.49
N SER A 48 -16.83 -29.20 -37.30
CA SER A 48 -15.67 -29.13 -38.20
C SER A 48 -15.89 -28.21 -39.40
N ARG A 49 -17.14 -27.91 -39.76
CA ARG A 49 -17.47 -26.99 -40.86
C ARG A 49 -17.59 -25.54 -40.44
N LEU A 50 -17.65 -25.27 -39.11
CA LEU A 50 -17.69 -23.93 -38.54
C LEU A 50 -16.33 -23.51 -37.97
N ARG A 51 -15.25 -24.05 -38.49
CA ARG A 51 -13.93 -23.46 -38.25
C ARG A 51 -13.87 -22.15 -39.03
N VAL A 52 -14.57 -21.15 -38.52
CA VAL A 52 -14.31 -19.77 -38.89
C VAL A 52 -12.83 -19.54 -38.59
N PRO A 53 -12.02 -19.14 -39.59
CA PRO A 53 -10.64 -18.76 -39.30
C PRO A 53 -10.69 -17.65 -38.24
N THR A 54 -10.33 -17.97 -37.01
CA THR A 54 -10.18 -16.97 -35.94
C THR A 54 -8.86 -16.23 -36.18
N ASP A 55 -8.66 -15.69 -37.35
CA ASP A 55 -7.82 -14.53 -37.57
C ASP A 55 -8.55 -13.27 -37.03
N THR A 56 -9.03 -13.38 -35.79
CA THR A 56 -9.40 -12.19 -35.05
C THR A 56 -8.10 -11.43 -34.87
N PRO A 57 -7.94 -10.25 -35.52
CA PRO A 57 -6.74 -9.48 -35.36
C PRO A 57 -6.52 -9.29 -33.87
N LYS A 58 -5.44 -9.86 -33.33
CA LYS A 58 -5.10 -9.71 -31.92
C LYS A 58 -5.10 -8.22 -31.64
N ALA A 59 -6.15 -7.73 -30.97
CA ALA A 59 -6.33 -6.31 -30.74
C ALA A 59 -5.02 -5.78 -30.17
N ARG A 60 -4.37 -4.90 -30.92
CA ARG A 60 -3.11 -4.29 -30.46
C ARG A 60 -3.36 -3.67 -29.12
N PRO A 61 -2.49 -3.89 -28.13
CA PRO A 61 -2.64 -3.25 -26.82
C PRO A 61 -2.81 -1.74 -27.08
N ARG A 62 -3.91 -1.20 -26.59
CA ARG A 62 -4.17 0.24 -26.72
C ARG A 62 -3.05 0.96 -25.96
N VAL A 63 -2.17 1.63 -26.71
CA VAL A 63 -1.15 2.49 -26.10
C VAL A 63 -1.90 3.63 -25.42
N ILE A 64 -1.88 3.62 -24.08
CA ILE A 64 -2.40 4.73 -23.30
C ILE A 64 -1.27 5.76 -23.29
N GLU A 65 -1.42 6.80 -24.08
CA GLU A 65 -0.50 7.92 -24.04
C GLU A 65 -0.59 8.59 -22.67
N VAL A 66 0.48 8.44 -21.91
CA VAL A 66 0.63 9.08 -20.60
C VAL A 66 1.26 10.45 -20.85
N SER A 67 0.62 11.52 -20.36
CA SER A 67 1.11 12.88 -20.56
C SER A 67 2.47 13.10 -19.89
N ASP A 68 3.30 14.01 -20.43
CA ASP A 68 4.58 14.42 -19.82
C ASP A 68 4.40 14.88 -18.37
N TRP A 69 3.28 15.51 -18.07
CA TRP A 69 2.92 15.92 -16.71
C TRP A 69 2.75 14.75 -15.75
N TYR A 70 2.17 13.64 -16.20
CA TYR A 70 2.07 12.42 -15.38
C TYR A 70 3.47 11.91 -15.03
N ALA A 71 4.37 11.84 -16.00
CA ALA A 71 5.74 11.38 -15.78
C ALA A 71 6.49 12.27 -14.77
N ARG A 72 6.36 13.59 -14.90
CA ARG A 72 6.97 14.55 -13.97
C ARG A 72 6.40 14.41 -12.55
N ARG A 73 5.08 14.36 -12.39
CA ARG A 73 4.45 14.16 -11.08
C ARG A 73 4.86 12.84 -10.44
N LEU A 74 4.95 11.76 -11.23
CA LEU A 74 5.41 10.47 -10.75
C LEU A 74 6.86 10.51 -10.27
N THR A 75 7.70 11.27 -10.96
CA THR A 75 9.10 11.48 -10.56
C THR A 75 9.16 12.24 -9.23
N ILE A 76 8.45 13.36 -9.10
CA ILE A 76 8.37 14.12 -7.85
C ILE A 76 7.87 13.23 -6.70
N HIS A 77 6.76 12.51 -6.92
CA HIS A 77 6.18 11.58 -5.94
C HIS A 77 7.21 10.55 -5.44
N ARG A 78 7.94 9.92 -6.36
CA ARG A 78 8.95 8.90 -6.01
C ARG A 78 10.11 9.47 -5.21
N TYR A 79 10.68 10.60 -5.65
CA TYR A 79 11.80 11.21 -4.93
C TYR A 79 11.39 11.72 -3.55
N THR A 80 10.21 12.32 -3.42
CA THR A 80 9.67 12.75 -2.12
C THR A 80 9.43 11.54 -1.22
N ALA A 81 8.86 10.44 -1.75
CA ALA A 81 8.66 9.21 -0.99
C ALA A 81 9.98 8.59 -0.52
N TYR A 82 11.02 8.56 -1.35
CA TYR A 82 12.34 8.06 -0.93
C TYR A 82 12.98 8.97 0.13
N GLY A 83 12.83 10.28 -0.01
CA GLY A 83 13.29 11.25 0.98
C GLY A 83 12.59 11.14 2.34
N THR A 84 11.38 10.60 2.38
CA THR A 84 10.64 10.37 3.63
C THR A 84 11.36 9.36 4.55
N ILE A 85 12.05 8.35 4.00
CA ILE A 85 12.70 7.29 4.78
C ILE A 85 13.76 7.83 5.76
N PRO A 86 14.78 8.61 5.32
CA PRO A 86 15.75 9.17 6.25
C PRO A 86 15.11 10.13 7.28
N VAL A 87 14.08 10.88 6.88
CA VAL A 87 13.35 11.73 7.82
C VAL A 87 12.62 10.91 8.87
N PHE A 88 12.03 9.77 8.50
CA PHE A 88 11.45 8.82 9.46
C PHE A 88 12.48 8.29 10.47
N ALA A 89 13.68 7.96 10.02
CA ALA A 89 14.75 7.50 10.91
C ALA A 89 15.12 8.58 11.95
N VAL A 90 15.33 9.81 11.49
CA VAL A 90 15.63 10.95 12.38
C VAL A 90 14.46 11.24 13.33
N GLN A 91 13.24 11.21 12.82
CA GLN A 91 12.02 11.42 13.59
C GLN A 91 11.83 10.36 14.67
N TRP A 92 12.09 9.09 14.32
CA TRP A 92 12.06 7.99 15.27
C TRP A 92 13.13 8.13 16.37
N MET A 93 14.37 8.47 16.00
CA MET A 93 15.46 8.68 16.98
C MET A 93 15.14 9.80 17.96
N ALA A 94 14.72 10.95 17.47
CA ALA A 94 14.34 12.09 18.31
C ALA A 94 13.12 11.78 19.17
N GLY A 95 12.10 11.13 18.59
CA GLY A 95 10.89 10.71 19.27
C GLY A 95 11.15 9.66 20.36
N LYS A 96 12.06 8.71 20.11
CA LYS A 96 12.50 7.71 21.10
C LYS A 96 13.15 8.41 22.29
N LYS A 97 14.03 9.39 22.07
CA LYS A 97 14.68 10.16 23.11
C LYS A 97 13.66 10.91 23.98
N LEU A 98 12.69 11.56 23.34
CA LEU A 98 11.59 12.25 24.05
C LEU A 98 10.70 11.28 24.85
N TYR A 99 10.48 10.08 24.33
CA TYR A 99 9.66 9.07 24.99
C TYR A 99 10.36 8.52 26.24
N ASP A 100 11.64 8.15 26.12
CA ASP A 100 12.41 7.48 27.18
C ASP A 100 12.76 8.45 28.32
N GLU A 101 13.18 9.68 28.00
CA GLU A 101 13.68 10.66 28.98
C GLU A 101 12.62 11.69 29.41
N SER A 102 11.51 11.77 28.68
CA SER A 102 10.37 12.61 29.02
C SER A 102 10.79 14.08 29.31
N ARG A 103 10.62 14.55 30.54
CA ARG A 103 10.97 15.92 30.96
C ARG A 103 12.49 16.18 30.96
N ALA A 104 13.30 15.14 31.13
CA ALA A 104 14.77 15.23 31.11
C ALA A 104 15.35 15.21 29.69
N ALA A 105 14.51 15.04 28.66
CA ALA A 105 14.98 14.96 27.28
C ALA A 105 15.69 16.26 26.87
N PRO A 106 16.83 16.15 26.16
CA PRO A 106 17.60 17.31 25.74
C PRO A 106 16.83 18.18 24.75
N ALA A 107 17.03 19.48 24.79
CA ALA A 107 16.31 20.45 23.96
C ALA A 107 16.41 20.15 22.46
N TRP A 108 17.57 19.65 21.99
CA TRP A 108 17.75 19.29 20.59
C TRP A 108 16.74 18.24 20.11
N ALA A 109 16.40 17.25 20.96
CA ALA A 109 15.46 16.19 20.58
C ALA A 109 14.06 16.75 20.28
N LYS A 110 13.61 17.74 21.08
CA LYS A 110 12.33 18.43 20.86
C LYS A 110 12.36 19.26 19.58
N THR A 111 13.45 19.99 19.34
CA THR A 111 13.63 20.80 18.14
C THR A 111 13.66 19.93 16.87
N VAL A 112 14.46 18.87 16.86
CA VAL A 112 14.58 17.94 15.73
C VAL A 112 13.26 17.21 15.47
N HIS A 113 12.56 16.78 16.54
CA HIS A 113 11.28 16.12 16.40
C HIS A 113 10.21 17.03 15.79
N ARG A 114 10.13 18.29 16.22
CA ARG A 114 9.20 19.28 15.67
C ARG A 114 9.54 19.62 14.21
N ALA A 115 10.81 19.90 13.92
CA ALA A 115 11.26 20.19 12.56
C ALA A 115 11.00 19.01 11.62
N GLY A 116 11.31 17.79 12.06
CA GLY A 116 11.04 16.58 11.31
C GLY A 116 9.54 16.36 11.06
N ALA A 117 8.69 16.61 12.05
CA ALA A 117 7.24 16.53 11.88
C ALA A 117 6.72 17.52 10.83
N THR A 118 7.20 18.77 10.84
CA THR A 118 6.85 19.79 9.84
C THR A 118 7.33 19.38 8.44
N THR A 119 8.57 18.88 8.34
CA THR A 119 9.13 18.37 7.08
C THR A 119 8.28 17.22 6.52
N LEU A 120 7.93 16.25 7.37
CA LEU A 120 7.05 15.14 6.98
C LEU A 120 5.68 15.63 6.52
N ALA A 121 5.06 16.58 7.21
CA ALA A 121 3.79 17.14 6.79
C ALA A 121 3.86 17.74 5.38
N GLY A 122 4.92 18.48 5.06
CA GLY A 122 5.18 19.01 3.72
C GLY A 122 5.38 17.90 2.68
N MET A 123 6.20 16.88 2.99
CA MET A 123 6.46 15.76 2.09
C MET A 123 5.21 14.93 1.84
N PHE A 124 4.40 14.66 2.86
CA PHE A 124 3.13 13.95 2.72
C PHE A 124 2.12 14.77 1.90
N THR A 125 2.03 16.08 2.10
CA THR A 125 1.18 16.94 1.26
C THR A 125 1.55 16.83 -0.21
N VAL A 126 2.84 16.94 -0.55
CA VAL A 126 3.32 16.77 -1.94
C VAL A 126 3.00 15.37 -2.48
N ASN A 127 3.24 14.33 -1.68
CA ASN A 127 2.96 12.95 -2.08
C ASN A 127 1.48 12.68 -2.27
N THR A 128 0.62 13.20 -1.40
CA THR A 128 -0.83 13.02 -1.49
C THR A 128 -1.38 13.70 -2.74
N VAL A 129 -0.99 14.95 -3.00
CA VAL A 129 -1.43 15.68 -4.19
C VAL A 129 -0.97 14.98 -5.46
N THR A 130 0.32 14.66 -5.57
CA THR A 130 0.88 14.01 -6.76
C THR A 130 0.37 12.58 -6.93
N GLY A 131 0.22 11.84 -5.82
CA GLY A 131 -0.25 10.46 -5.80
C GLY A 131 -1.72 10.32 -6.19
N LEU A 132 -2.61 11.16 -5.65
CA LEU A 132 -4.02 11.18 -6.00
C LEU A 132 -4.23 11.56 -7.47
N TRP A 133 -3.49 12.53 -7.96
CA TRP A 133 -3.58 12.94 -9.35
C TRP A 133 -3.10 11.84 -10.29
N ASN A 134 -1.96 11.20 -9.99
CA ASN A 134 -1.46 10.07 -10.77
C ASN A 134 -2.40 8.86 -10.72
N TRP A 135 -3.02 8.58 -9.58
CA TRP A 135 -4.04 7.55 -9.46
C TRP A 135 -5.26 7.86 -10.33
N TRP A 136 -5.72 9.11 -10.32
CA TRP A 136 -6.85 9.55 -11.15
C TRP A 136 -6.55 9.39 -12.64
N ASP A 137 -5.40 9.86 -13.11
CA ASP A 137 -5.01 9.74 -14.52
C ASP A 137 -4.86 8.27 -14.95
N SER A 138 -4.38 7.41 -14.06
CA SER A 138 -4.17 5.99 -14.34
C SER A 138 -5.38 5.08 -14.00
N ARG A 139 -6.52 5.63 -13.60
CA ARG A 139 -7.68 4.84 -13.13
C ARG A 139 -8.25 3.87 -14.18
N MET A 140 -8.12 4.24 -15.46
CA MET A 140 -8.61 3.42 -16.58
C MET A 140 -7.62 2.29 -16.98
N VAL A 141 -6.39 2.33 -16.47
CA VAL A 141 -5.39 1.29 -16.70
C VAL A 141 -5.71 0.08 -15.84
N ALA A 142 -6.14 -1.03 -16.45
CA ALA A 142 -6.57 -2.23 -15.74
C ALA A 142 -5.41 -2.89 -14.96
N GLN A 143 -4.21 -2.94 -15.59
CA GLN A 143 -3.04 -3.56 -14.97
C GLN A 143 -2.63 -2.83 -13.70
N GLY A 144 -2.51 -3.55 -12.57
CA GLY A 144 -2.10 -3.02 -11.28
C GLY A 144 -3.09 -2.05 -10.62
N ARG A 145 -4.34 -1.91 -11.12
CA ARG A 145 -5.35 -1.00 -10.57
C ARG A 145 -5.62 -1.25 -9.09
N VAL A 146 -5.83 -2.50 -8.72
CA VAL A 146 -6.10 -2.87 -7.32
C VAL A 146 -4.95 -2.43 -6.42
N LEU A 147 -3.71 -2.74 -6.79
CA LEU A 147 -2.53 -2.37 -6.01
C LEU A 147 -2.41 -0.84 -5.85
N ARG A 148 -2.62 -0.07 -6.94
CA ARG A 148 -2.60 1.40 -6.87
C ARG A 148 -3.70 1.94 -5.97
N THR A 149 -4.91 1.37 -6.02
CA THR A 149 -6.03 1.80 -5.16
C THR A 149 -5.76 1.47 -3.70
N VAL A 150 -5.27 0.26 -3.40
CA VAL A 150 -4.87 -0.13 -2.03
C VAL A 150 -3.76 0.79 -1.52
N HIS A 151 -2.77 1.10 -2.35
CA HIS A 151 -1.71 2.05 -1.98
C HIS A 151 -2.28 3.43 -1.62
N VAL A 152 -3.14 4.00 -2.45
CA VAL A 152 -3.76 5.31 -2.18
C VAL A 152 -4.54 5.30 -0.87
N LEU A 153 -5.38 4.28 -0.64
CA LEU A 153 -6.14 4.16 0.60
C LEU A 153 -5.23 4.01 1.82
N SER A 154 -4.18 3.21 1.71
CA SER A 154 -3.18 3.06 2.77
C SER A 154 -2.47 4.38 3.09
N MET A 155 -2.10 5.14 2.07
CA MET A 155 -1.43 6.43 2.26
C MET A 155 -2.36 7.47 2.88
N LEU A 156 -3.61 7.56 2.45
CA LEU A 156 -4.61 8.45 3.07
C LEU A 156 -4.87 8.09 4.54
N THR A 157 -4.87 6.79 4.86
CA THR A 157 -4.97 6.33 6.25
C THR A 157 -3.74 6.75 7.06
N ALA A 158 -2.54 6.62 6.51
CA ALA A 158 -1.31 7.07 7.15
C ALA A 158 -1.31 8.60 7.36
N ASP A 159 -1.75 9.38 6.36
CA ASP A 159 -1.86 10.85 6.46
C ASP A 159 -2.81 11.26 7.58
N ALA A 160 -3.98 10.62 7.67
CA ALA A 160 -4.94 10.85 8.75
C ALA A 160 -4.35 10.52 10.13
N ALA A 161 -3.62 9.40 10.24
CA ALA A 161 -2.96 8.99 11.48
C ALA A 161 -1.84 9.96 11.88
N PHE A 162 -1.00 10.41 10.96
CA PHE A 162 0.02 11.42 11.24
C PHE A 162 -0.58 12.77 11.63
N THR A 163 -1.65 13.19 10.94
CA THR A 163 -2.39 14.42 11.27
C THR A 163 -2.97 14.33 12.68
N TYR A 164 -3.58 13.20 13.04
CA TYR A 164 -4.11 12.97 14.39
C TYR A 164 -3.00 12.98 15.43
N ALA A 165 -1.88 12.28 15.18
CA ALA A 165 -0.73 12.26 16.09
C ALA A 165 -0.14 13.68 16.27
N GLY A 166 0.06 14.43 15.20
CA GLY A 166 0.65 15.75 15.22
C GLY A 166 -0.28 16.84 15.77
N ALA A 167 -1.53 16.89 15.29
CA ALA A 167 -2.44 18.00 15.63
C ALA A 167 -3.18 17.80 16.96
N LYS A 168 -3.49 16.55 17.34
CA LYS A 168 -4.28 16.26 18.55
C LYS A 168 -3.44 15.75 19.71
N LEU A 169 -2.54 14.82 19.45
CA LEU A 169 -1.84 14.13 20.52
C LEU A 169 -0.51 14.78 20.93
N SER A 170 0.09 15.63 20.08
CA SER A 170 1.44 16.18 20.34
C SER A 170 1.53 16.97 21.64
N ASN A 171 0.59 17.88 21.87
CA ASN A 171 0.60 18.73 23.07
C ASN A 171 0.26 17.93 24.34
N GLU A 172 -0.75 17.06 24.26
CA GLU A 172 -1.15 16.20 25.38
C GLU A 172 -0.05 15.19 25.75
N ALA A 173 0.72 14.71 24.79
CA ALA A 173 1.82 13.77 25.00
C ALA A 173 2.99 14.38 25.81
N GLU A 174 3.11 15.71 25.88
CA GLU A 174 4.13 16.37 26.69
C GLU A 174 3.88 16.18 28.20
N THR A 175 2.63 16.12 28.61
CA THR A 175 2.23 16.08 30.03
C THR A 175 1.62 14.76 30.47
N ASP A 176 0.93 14.03 29.58
CA ASP A 176 0.23 12.79 29.86
C ASP A 176 0.95 11.58 29.27
N ALA A 177 1.32 10.62 30.14
CA ALA A 177 2.03 9.41 29.74
C ALA A 177 1.18 8.48 28.87
N SER A 178 -0.15 8.45 29.05
CA SER A 178 -1.05 7.62 28.24
C SER A 178 -1.16 8.18 26.83
N LYS A 179 -1.27 9.50 26.69
CA LYS A 179 -1.29 10.20 25.41
C LYS A 179 0.04 10.09 24.68
N ARG A 180 1.15 10.11 25.41
CA ARG A 180 2.50 9.87 24.84
C ARG A 180 2.62 8.48 24.25
N ARG A 181 2.12 7.44 24.94
CA ARG A 181 2.07 6.09 24.39
C ARG A 181 1.19 6.01 23.16
N LEU A 182 0.00 6.60 23.19
CA LEU A 182 -0.90 6.63 22.05
C LEU A 182 -0.29 7.36 20.85
N HIS A 183 0.30 8.55 21.06
CA HIS A 183 1.02 9.30 20.02
C HIS A 183 2.09 8.43 19.35
N ARG A 184 2.94 7.78 20.15
CA ARG A 184 3.98 6.88 19.67
C ARG A 184 3.40 5.72 18.84
N THR A 185 2.38 5.05 19.35
CA THR A 185 1.75 3.90 18.67
C THR A 185 1.16 4.31 17.34
N VAL A 186 0.37 5.40 17.30
CA VAL A 186 -0.24 5.91 16.08
C VAL A 186 0.82 6.30 15.05
N ALA A 187 1.85 7.05 15.48
CA ALA A 187 2.92 7.50 14.59
C ALA A 187 3.73 6.33 14.01
N LEU A 188 4.12 5.35 14.84
CA LEU A 188 4.87 4.18 14.36
C LEU A 188 4.03 3.28 13.46
N SER A 189 2.73 3.11 13.73
CA SER A 189 1.82 2.39 12.84
C SER A 189 1.69 3.06 11.48
N ALA A 190 1.57 4.39 11.46
CA ALA A 190 1.52 5.17 10.23
C ALA A 190 2.83 5.08 9.43
N MET A 191 4.00 5.16 10.10
CA MET A 191 5.31 4.94 9.47
C MET A 191 5.40 3.54 8.84
N GLY A 192 5.02 2.51 9.61
CA GLY A 192 5.02 1.12 9.13
C GLY A 192 4.12 0.92 7.91
N LEU A 193 2.90 1.46 7.97
CA LEU A 193 1.95 1.40 6.84
C LEU A 193 2.51 2.08 5.59
N THR A 194 3.13 3.25 5.75
CA THR A 194 3.77 3.98 4.65
C THR A 194 4.88 3.16 3.99
N VAL A 195 5.79 2.59 4.80
CA VAL A 195 6.92 1.79 4.30
C VAL A 195 6.43 0.52 3.59
N VAL A 196 5.50 -0.21 4.20
CA VAL A 196 4.94 -1.45 3.62
C VAL A 196 4.23 -1.14 2.30
N SER A 197 3.37 -0.13 2.29
CA SER A 197 2.61 0.26 1.09
C SER A 197 3.52 0.73 -0.05
N GLY A 198 4.53 1.55 0.25
CA GLY A 198 5.51 2.01 -0.73
C GLY A 198 6.38 0.87 -1.27
N THR A 199 6.79 -0.06 -0.41
CA THR A 199 7.56 -1.25 -0.82
C THR A 199 6.74 -2.18 -1.70
N ALA A 200 5.45 -2.40 -1.37
CA ALA A 200 4.54 -3.15 -2.20
C ALA A 200 4.43 -2.57 -3.61
N MET A 201 4.28 -1.26 -3.73
CA MET A 201 4.25 -0.58 -5.04
C MET A 201 5.55 -0.78 -5.82
N LYS A 202 6.71 -0.76 -5.17
CA LYS A 202 8.00 -0.97 -5.83
C LYS A 202 8.19 -2.40 -6.32
N LEU A 203 7.73 -3.40 -5.57
CA LEU A 203 7.98 -4.82 -5.86
C LEU A 203 6.96 -5.39 -6.87
N TRP A 204 5.68 -5.04 -6.77
CA TRP A 204 4.60 -5.66 -7.55
C TRP A 204 4.08 -4.82 -8.71
N ASN A 205 4.47 -3.56 -8.84
CA ASN A 205 4.09 -2.71 -9.97
C ASN A 205 5.17 -2.70 -11.08
N ARG A 206 5.78 -3.87 -11.32
CA ARG A 206 6.76 -4.08 -12.39
C ARG A 206 6.10 -4.62 -13.66
#